data_6fa7f6f3ebb49bf86f8e33d865231134
#
_entry.id   6fa7f6f3ebb49bf86f8e33d865231134
#
_cell.length_a   1.000
_cell.length_b   1.000
_cell.length_c   1.000
_cell.angle_alpha   90.00
_cell.angle_beta   90.00
_cell.angle_gamma   90.00
#
_symmetry.space_group_name_H-M   'P 1'
#
loop_
_entity.id
_entity.type
_entity.pdbx_description
1 polymer ?
#
loop_
_entity_poly.entity_id
_entity_poly.type
_entity_poly.pdbx_seq_one_letter_code
_entity_poly.pdbx_strand_id
1 'polypeptide(L)'
;IALIVAAITIIEDPIFGIGTGVFISFVIFVEKISHGHFELSVNDENGLVRSMSGDKMRPLKEDASILLYSIRGILLYLNSNAHLHRFESNMFDNYQTVIIRLREVYMADLDGVEVLDEMIQLLNKKGKKVLIVSVSDELATLLRRTSREFTYMENHGLVFEKTTYALESLGIVNKHE
;
A
#
# COMPACT_ATOMS: atom_id res chain seq x y z
N ILE A 1 26.57 -3.90 12.14
CA ILE A 1 26.24 -5.31 12.49
C ILE A 1 27.53 -6.14 12.47
N ALA A 2 28.25 -6.22 11.36
CA ALA A 2 29.43 -7.07 11.20
C ALA A 2 30.50 -6.83 12.30
N LEU A 3 30.78 -5.58 12.66
CA LEU A 3 31.73 -5.23 13.72
C LEU A 3 31.27 -5.71 15.11
N ILE A 4 29.97 -5.64 15.40
CA ILE A 4 29.40 -6.10 16.68
C ILE A 4 29.51 -7.62 16.77
N VAL A 5 29.12 -8.33 15.71
CA VAL A 5 29.22 -9.79 15.62
C VAL A 5 30.68 -10.24 15.75
N ALA A 6 31.61 -9.60 15.05
CA ALA A 6 33.06 -9.91 15.12
C ALA A 6 33.60 -9.71 16.56
N ALA A 7 33.24 -8.62 17.24
CA ALA A 7 33.66 -8.35 18.61
C ALA A 7 33.15 -9.44 19.58
N ILE A 8 31.88 -9.83 19.48
CA ILE A 8 31.31 -10.89 20.31
C ILE A 8 31.98 -12.24 20.03
N THR A 9 32.20 -12.55 18.77
CA THR A 9 32.89 -13.80 18.35
C THR A 9 34.32 -13.94 18.93
N ILE A 10 35.01 -12.80 19.08
CA ILE A 10 36.38 -12.79 19.60
C ILE A 10 36.40 -12.85 21.13
N ILE A 11 35.45 -12.18 21.80
CA ILE A 11 35.47 -12.01 23.28
C ILE A 11 34.79 -13.19 23.98
N GLU A 12 33.67 -13.69 23.43
CA GLU A 12 32.86 -14.72 24.09
C GLU A 12 33.08 -16.09 23.43
N ASP A 13 32.31 -16.38 22.38
CA ASP A 13 32.31 -17.67 21.70
C ASP A 13 31.73 -17.45 20.27
N PRO A 14 32.29 -18.13 19.24
CA PRO A 14 31.77 -18.08 17.88
C PRO A 14 30.27 -18.39 17.76
N ILE A 15 29.77 -19.30 18.60
CA ILE A 15 28.34 -19.68 18.61
C ILE A 15 27.47 -18.49 19.02
N PHE A 16 27.87 -17.77 20.07
CA PHE A 16 27.16 -16.56 20.52
C PHE A 16 27.25 -15.43 19.48
N GLY A 17 28.39 -15.28 18.81
CA GLY A 17 28.57 -14.31 17.73
C GLY A 17 27.61 -14.57 16.56
N ILE A 18 27.50 -15.81 16.10
CA ILE A 18 26.58 -16.22 15.04
C ILE A 18 25.11 -16.00 15.48
N GLY A 19 24.75 -16.46 16.70
CA GLY A 19 23.40 -16.29 17.24
C GLY A 19 22.97 -14.82 17.29
N THR A 20 23.85 -13.95 17.77
CA THR A 20 23.62 -12.50 17.82
C THR A 20 23.44 -11.92 16.41
N GLY A 21 24.26 -12.33 15.44
CA GLY A 21 24.14 -11.89 14.06
C GLY A 21 22.81 -12.27 13.42
N VAL A 22 22.36 -13.51 13.64
CA VAL A 22 21.07 -14.00 13.15
C VAL A 22 19.92 -13.21 13.81
N PHE A 23 19.97 -13.01 15.13
CA PHE A 23 18.93 -12.27 15.85
C PHE A 23 18.83 -10.82 15.36
N ILE A 24 19.93 -10.10 15.23
CA ILE A 24 19.92 -8.72 14.73
C ILE A 24 19.38 -8.67 13.31
N SER A 25 19.81 -9.60 12.43
CA SER A 25 19.32 -9.67 11.06
C SER A 25 17.83 -9.94 11.00
N PHE A 26 17.32 -10.79 11.86
CA PHE A 26 15.88 -11.06 11.99
C PHE A 26 15.08 -9.83 12.43
N VAL A 27 15.55 -9.10 13.43
CA VAL A 27 14.89 -7.85 13.88
C VAL A 27 14.82 -6.83 12.76
N ILE A 28 15.92 -6.62 12.02
CA ILE A 28 15.93 -5.69 10.87
C ILE A 28 15.00 -6.17 9.74
N PHE A 29 14.95 -7.47 9.52
CA PHE A 29 14.03 -8.05 8.51
C PHE A 29 12.57 -7.78 8.88
N VAL A 30 12.19 -8.03 10.15
CA VAL A 30 10.83 -7.76 10.64
C VAL A 30 10.51 -6.27 10.54
N GLU A 31 11.43 -5.40 10.94
CA GLU A 31 11.27 -3.95 10.80
C GLU A 31 10.99 -3.53 9.35
N LYS A 32 11.78 -4.03 8.40
CA LYS A 32 11.57 -3.71 6.97
C LYS A 32 10.20 -4.16 6.45
N ILE A 33 9.72 -5.33 6.86
CA ILE A 33 8.40 -5.82 6.45
C ILE A 33 7.28 -4.98 7.08
N SER A 34 7.45 -4.61 8.35
CA SER A 34 6.44 -3.91 9.15
C SER A 34 6.04 -2.53 8.59
N HIS A 35 6.93 -1.85 7.87
CA HIS A 35 6.64 -0.49 7.37
C HIS A 35 5.70 -0.44 6.16
N GLY A 36 5.41 -1.56 5.51
CA GLY A 36 4.56 -1.63 4.31
C GLY A 36 5.09 -0.78 3.15
N HIS A 37 5.24 -1.35 1.98
CA HIS A 37 5.71 -0.64 0.81
C HIS A 37 4.53 -0.04 0.04
N PHE A 38 4.58 1.25 -0.22
CA PHE A 38 3.54 1.95 -0.97
C PHE A 38 4.15 3.00 -1.89
N GLU A 39 3.39 3.39 -2.88
CA GLU A 39 3.74 4.48 -3.79
C GLU A 39 2.52 5.37 -4.00
N LEU A 40 2.73 6.67 -3.96
CA LEU A 40 1.71 7.68 -4.22
C LEU A 40 1.92 8.29 -5.59
N SER A 41 0.82 8.46 -6.32
CA SER A 41 0.80 9.24 -7.56
C SER A 41 -0.43 10.13 -7.54
N VAL A 42 -0.29 11.35 -8.00
CA VAL A 42 -1.39 12.33 -8.11
C VAL A 42 -1.59 12.71 -9.55
N ASN A 43 -2.83 13.05 -9.91
CA ASN A 43 -3.09 13.60 -11.22
C ASN A 43 -2.63 15.06 -11.30
N ASP A 44 -1.97 15.39 -12.42
CA ASP A 44 -1.67 16.75 -12.87
C ASP A 44 -2.38 16.98 -14.22
N GLU A 45 -2.34 18.18 -14.76
CA GLU A 45 -2.91 18.55 -16.08
C GLU A 45 -2.40 17.66 -17.23
N ASN A 46 -1.25 17.01 -17.05
CA ASN A 46 -0.60 16.12 -18.01
C ASN A 46 -0.72 14.61 -17.70
N GLY A 47 -1.56 14.22 -16.72
CA GLY A 47 -1.74 12.83 -16.32
C GLY A 47 -1.26 12.54 -14.88
N LEU A 48 -1.06 11.25 -14.54
CA LEU A 48 -0.59 10.84 -13.22
C LEU A 48 0.90 11.12 -13.05
N VAL A 49 1.23 11.96 -12.10
CA VAL A 49 2.63 12.24 -11.73
C VAL A 49 3.05 11.33 -10.58
N ARG A 50 4.15 10.60 -10.80
CA ARG A 50 4.73 9.72 -9.80
C ARG A 50 5.34 10.56 -8.67
N SER A 51 4.80 10.42 -7.47
CA SER A 51 5.41 10.95 -6.25
C SER A 51 6.28 9.89 -5.58
N MET A 52 7.37 10.32 -4.94
CA MET A 52 8.42 9.41 -4.44
C MET A 52 7.90 8.46 -3.37
N SER A 53 8.36 7.21 -3.43
CA SER A 53 8.26 6.21 -2.37
C SER A 53 9.08 6.64 -1.14
N GLY A 54 8.47 6.64 0.05
CA GLY A 54 9.15 6.83 1.34
C GLY A 54 8.67 8.04 2.15
N ASP A 55 9.11 8.12 3.41
CA ASP A 55 8.72 9.09 4.44
C ASP A 55 8.97 10.59 4.13
N LYS A 56 9.52 10.90 2.96
CA LYS A 56 9.72 12.28 2.51
C LYS A 56 8.57 12.72 1.63
N MET A 57 7.41 12.92 2.24
CA MET A 57 6.29 13.57 1.57
C MET A 57 6.63 15.03 1.25
N ARG A 58 6.80 15.33 -0.03
CA ARG A 58 6.61 16.69 -0.51
C ARG A 58 5.10 16.96 -0.52
N PRO A 59 4.67 18.19 -0.15
CA PRO A 59 3.27 18.55 -0.30
C PRO A 59 2.85 18.30 -1.75
N LEU A 60 1.86 17.42 -1.90
CA LEU A 60 1.25 17.13 -3.19
C LEU A 60 0.54 18.41 -3.64
N LYS A 61 0.57 18.71 -4.95
CA LYS A 61 0.00 19.94 -5.49
C LYS A 61 -1.44 20.16 -5.01
N GLU A 62 -1.77 21.41 -4.66
CA GLU A 62 -3.06 21.82 -4.10
C GLU A 62 -4.26 21.58 -5.05
N ASP A 63 -4.02 21.41 -6.35
CA ASP A 63 -5.08 21.27 -7.37
C ASP A 63 -5.40 19.81 -7.79
N ALA A 64 -4.73 18.82 -7.18
CA ALA A 64 -4.95 17.42 -7.55
C ALA A 64 -6.25 16.89 -6.92
N SER A 65 -7.20 16.42 -7.74
CA SER A 65 -8.46 15.84 -7.27
C SER A 65 -8.40 14.32 -7.03
N ILE A 66 -7.42 13.63 -7.62
CA ILE A 66 -7.28 12.17 -7.61
C ILE A 66 -5.92 11.79 -7.04
N LEU A 67 -5.96 10.85 -6.09
CA LEU A 67 -4.78 10.21 -5.54
C LEU A 67 -4.79 8.73 -5.92
N LEU A 68 -3.68 8.25 -6.49
CA LEU A 68 -3.41 6.83 -6.70
C LEU A 68 -2.51 6.33 -5.57
N TYR A 69 -3.03 5.43 -4.74
CA TYR A 69 -2.32 4.74 -3.68
C TYR A 69 -2.00 3.31 -4.11
N SER A 70 -0.73 3.05 -4.41
CA SER A 70 -0.27 1.73 -4.83
C SER A 70 0.31 0.96 -3.65
N ILE A 71 -0.32 -0.13 -3.25
CA ILE A 71 0.23 -1.07 -2.27
C ILE A 71 1.17 -2.02 -2.99
N ARG A 72 2.34 -2.30 -2.40
CA ARG A 72 3.39 -3.13 -2.98
C ARG A 72 3.83 -4.23 -2.03
N GLY A 73 4.08 -5.40 -2.58
CA GLY A 73 4.66 -6.52 -1.85
C GLY A 73 3.61 -7.39 -1.18
N ILE A 74 3.68 -7.48 0.14
CA ILE A 74 2.79 -8.30 0.97
C ILE A 74 1.84 -7.40 1.75
N LEU A 75 0.62 -7.87 1.96
CA LEU A 75 -0.40 -7.23 2.80
C LEU A 75 -0.77 -8.21 3.92
N LEU A 76 0.00 -8.17 5.00
CA LEU A 76 -0.14 -9.07 6.15
C LEU A 76 -0.38 -8.26 7.42
N TYR A 77 -0.81 -8.92 8.49
CA TYR A 77 -0.97 -8.32 9.83
C TYR A 77 0.18 -7.39 10.22
N LEU A 78 1.43 -7.79 9.96
CA LEU A 78 2.62 -7.04 10.37
C LEU A 78 2.74 -5.65 9.72
N ASN A 79 2.19 -5.46 8.52
CA ASN A 79 2.34 -4.20 7.78
C ASN A 79 1.02 -3.50 7.42
N SER A 80 -0.10 -4.18 7.57
CA SER A 80 -1.41 -3.65 7.23
C SER A 80 -1.77 -2.43 8.08
N ASN A 81 -1.48 -2.44 9.37
CA ASN A 81 -1.71 -1.31 10.26
C ASN A 81 -0.90 -0.06 9.86
N ALA A 82 0.30 -0.23 9.30
CA ALA A 82 1.06 0.90 8.79
C ALA A 82 0.37 1.58 7.60
N HIS A 83 -0.35 0.81 6.76
CA HIS A 83 -1.21 1.38 5.73
C HIS A 83 -2.42 2.11 6.34
N LEU A 84 -3.13 1.49 7.28
CA LEU A 84 -4.31 2.07 7.93
C LEU A 84 -3.99 3.42 8.58
N HIS A 85 -2.92 3.52 9.38
CA HIS A 85 -2.50 4.77 10.01
C HIS A 85 -2.26 5.91 9.03
N ARG A 86 -1.81 5.61 7.79
CA ARG A 86 -1.68 6.63 6.75
C ARG A 86 -3.04 7.15 6.29
N PHE A 87 -4.05 6.27 6.21
CA PHE A 87 -5.41 6.64 5.84
C PHE A 87 -6.16 7.40 6.94
N GLU A 88 -5.81 7.19 8.20
CA GLU A 88 -6.29 7.97 9.34
C GLU A 88 -5.75 9.41 9.34
N SER A 89 -4.55 9.60 8.78
CA SER A 89 -3.94 10.93 8.69
C SER A 89 -4.71 11.85 7.74
N ASN A 90 -4.49 13.16 7.86
CA ASN A 90 -5.13 14.18 7.02
C ASN A 90 -4.56 14.23 5.58
N MET A 91 -3.68 13.29 5.23
CA MET A 91 -3.01 13.22 3.94
C MET A 91 -3.98 13.12 2.75
N PHE A 92 -5.13 12.50 2.96
CA PHE A 92 -6.12 12.26 1.92
C PHE A 92 -7.21 13.34 1.83
N ASP A 93 -7.22 14.33 2.73
CA ASP A 93 -8.32 15.27 2.87
C ASP A 93 -8.51 16.16 1.64
N ASN A 94 -7.43 16.51 0.96
CA ASN A 94 -7.45 17.35 -0.25
C ASN A 94 -7.91 16.64 -1.53
N TYR A 95 -8.04 15.30 -1.51
CA TYR A 95 -8.42 14.53 -2.68
C TYR A 95 -9.90 14.14 -2.63
N GLN A 96 -10.60 14.23 -3.76
CA GLN A 96 -11.99 13.79 -3.88
C GLN A 96 -12.09 12.31 -4.19
N THR A 97 -11.15 11.78 -4.95
CA THR A 97 -11.12 10.39 -5.38
C THR A 97 -9.79 9.73 -4.97
N VAL A 98 -9.87 8.55 -4.40
CA VAL A 98 -8.70 7.72 -4.07
C VAL A 98 -8.80 6.42 -4.85
N ILE A 99 -7.78 6.13 -5.65
CA ILE A 99 -7.64 4.88 -6.39
C ILE A 99 -6.64 3.99 -5.66
N ILE A 100 -7.09 2.85 -5.15
CA ILE A 100 -6.24 1.84 -4.50
C ILE A 100 -5.78 0.86 -5.56
N ARG A 101 -4.47 0.81 -5.82
CA ARG A 101 -3.87 -0.10 -6.80
C ARG A 101 -3.21 -1.28 -6.10
N LEU A 102 -3.62 -2.49 -6.48
CA LEU A 102 -3.18 -3.75 -5.88
C LEU A 102 -2.32 -4.61 -6.81
N ARG A 103 -1.86 -4.05 -7.93
CA ARG A 103 -1.10 -4.79 -8.97
C ARG A 103 0.13 -5.52 -8.45
N GLU A 104 0.83 -4.92 -7.50
CA GLU A 104 2.09 -5.42 -6.97
C GLU A 104 1.92 -6.14 -5.62
N VAL A 105 0.67 -6.39 -5.19
CA VAL A 105 0.36 -7.23 -4.03
C VAL A 105 0.33 -8.69 -4.51
N TYR A 106 1.29 -9.47 -4.03
CA TYR A 106 1.41 -10.88 -4.40
C TYR A 106 1.02 -11.84 -3.28
N MET A 107 0.77 -11.33 -2.07
CA MET A 107 0.32 -12.12 -0.93
C MET A 107 -0.48 -11.25 0.03
N ALA A 108 -1.60 -11.77 0.53
CA ALA A 108 -2.39 -11.18 1.60
C ALA A 108 -2.89 -12.27 2.55
N ASP A 109 -3.00 -11.95 3.85
CA ASP A 109 -3.71 -12.75 4.84
C ASP A 109 -5.07 -12.14 5.18
N LEU A 110 -5.81 -12.78 6.07
CA LEU A 110 -7.15 -12.30 6.47
C LEU A 110 -7.09 -10.94 7.14
N ASP A 111 -6.09 -10.71 7.99
CA ASP A 111 -5.93 -9.43 8.69
C ASP A 111 -5.58 -8.30 7.70
N GLY A 112 -4.76 -8.61 6.69
CA GLY A 112 -4.47 -7.68 5.60
C GLY A 112 -5.71 -7.31 4.78
N VAL A 113 -6.60 -8.27 4.55
CA VAL A 113 -7.90 -8.03 3.88
C VAL A 113 -8.82 -7.19 4.77
N GLU A 114 -8.90 -7.47 6.07
CA GLU A 114 -9.71 -6.70 7.02
C GLU A 114 -9.26 -5.23 7.06
N VAL A 115 -7.96 -4.99 7.12
CA VAL A 115 -7.42 -3.62 7.04
C VAL A 115 -7.72 -2.94 5.71
N LEU A 116 -7.70 -3.66 4.59
CA LEU A 116 -8.12 -3.10 3.30
C LEU A 116 -9.59 -2.66 3.35
N ASP A 117 -10.47 -3.46 3.94
CA ASP A 117 -11.88 -3.10 4.15
C ASP A 117 -12.02 -1.85 5.03
N GLU A 118 -11.26 -1.77 6.13
CA GLU A 118 -11.24 -0.60 7.01
C GLU A 118 -10.77 0.67 6.29
N MET A 119 -9.74 0.57 5.45
CA MET A 119 -9.25 1.68 4.63
C MET A 119 -10.35 2.20 3.68
N ILE A 120 -11.07 1.29 3.01
CA ILE A 120 -12.18 1.65 2.11
C ILE A 120 -13.30 2.32 2.90
N GLN A 121 -13.70 1.75 4.04
CA GLN A 121 -14.74 2.31 4.90
C GLN A 121 -14.36 3.70 5.44
N LEU A 122 -13.10 3.89 5.83
CA LEU A 122 -12.60 5.17 6.33
C LEU A 122 -12.68 6.25 5.24
N LEU A 123 -12.28 5.93 4.02
CA LEU A 123 -12.39 6.85 2.88
C LEU A 123 -13.85 7.18 2.56
N ASN A 124 -14.73 6.17 2.56
CA ASN A 124 -16.17 6.36 2.35
C ASN A 124 -16.79 7.26 3.44
N LYS A 125 -16.40 7.07 4.71
CA LYS A 125 -16.83 7.94 5.83
C LYS A 125 -16.34 9.38 5.66
N LYS A 126 -15.15 9.57 5.07
CA LYS A 126 -14.61 10.90 4.72
C LYS A 126 -15.26 11.49 3.46
N GLY A 127 -16.26 10.83 2.85
CA GLY A 127 -16.95 11.28 1.65
C GLY A 127 -16.10 11.18 0.37
N LYS A 128 -15.06 10.36 0.36
CA LYS A 128 -14.20 10.17 -0.80
C LYS A 128 -14.78 9.11 -1.75
N LYS A 129 -14.63 9.31 -3.06
CA LYS A 129 -14.88 8.26 -4.04
C LYS A 129 -13.70 7.28 -4.04
N VAL A 130 -13.97 5.99 -3.85
CA VAL A 130 -12.93 4.95 -3.81
C VAL A 130 -13.06 4.07 -5.04
N LEU A 131 -11.95 3.81 -5.72
CA LEU A 131 -11.84 2.86 -6.81
C LEU A 131 -10.71 1.86 -6.52
N ILE A 132 -10.88 0.61 -6.92
CA ILE A 132 -9.83 -0.41 -6.85
C ILE A 132 -9.39 -0.76 -8.25
N VAL A 133 -8.07 -0.90 -8.46
CA VAL A 133 -7.53 -1.20 -9.79
C VAL A 133 -6.45 -2.28 -9.75
N SER A 134 -6.38 -3.04 -10.85
CA SER A 134 -5.30 -3.99 -11.13
C SER A 134 -5.11 -5.03 -10.03
N VAL A 135 -6.16 -5.73 -9.68
CA VAL A 135 -6.13 -6.88 -8.74
C VAL A 135 -5.73 -8.14 -9.51
N SER A 136 -4.80 -8.94 -8.99
CA SER A 136 -4.50 -10.26 -9.56
C SER A 136 -5.65 -11.23 -9.35
N ASP A 137 -5.77 -12.26 -10.19
CA ASP A 137 -6.86 -13.24 -10.10
C ASP A 137 -6.86 -13.99 -8.76
N GLU A 138 -5.66 -14.31 -8.24
CA GLU A 138 -5.50 -14.97 -6.95
C GLU A 138 -6.00 -14.07 -5.81
N LEU A 139 -5.58 -12.82 -5.80
CA LEU A 139 -6.00 -11.85 -4.79
C LEU A 139 -7.50 -11.55 -4.90
N ALA A 140 -8.03 -11.39 -6.12
CA ALA A 140 -9.46 -11.18 -6.35
C ALA A 140 -10.30 -12.35 -5.82
N THR A 141 -9.82 -13.60 -6.00
CA THR A 141 -10.49 -14.77 -5.47
C THR A 141 -10.54 -14.79 -3.94
N LEU A 142 -9.43 -14.39 -3.29
CA LEU A 142 -9.38 -14.23 -1.84
C LEU A 142 -10.36 -13.13 -1.39
N LEU A 143 -10.27 -11.95 -2.00
CA LEU A 143 -11.09 -10.78 -1.65
C LEU A 143 -12.59 -11.05 -1.81
N ARG A 144 -13.04 -11.72 -2.88
CA ARG A 144 -14.45 -12.11 -3.06
C ARG A 144 -14.98 -13.01 -1.95
N ARG A 145 -14.12 -13.82 -1.33
CA ARG A 145 -14.50 -14.73 -0.25
C ARG A 145 -14.50 -14.09 1.12
N THR A 146 -13.64 -13.07 1.34
CA THR A 146 -13.32 -12.58 2.67
C THR A 146 -13.63 -11.10 2.87
N SER A 147 -13.64 -10.28 1.79
CA SER A 147 -13.90 -8.84 1.85
C SER A 147 -15.34 -8.53 1.43
N ARG A 148 -16.09 -7.87 2.32
CA ARG A 148 -17.42 -7.36 2.00
C ARG A 148 -17.35 -6.08 1.16
N GLU A 149 -16.42 -5.21 1.46
CA GLU A 149 -16.21 -3.95 0.74
C GLU A 149 -15.78 -4.21 -0.70
N PHE A 150 -14.84 -5.13 -0.93
CA PHE A 150 -14.42 -5.48 -2.28
C PHE A 150 -15.58 -6.03 -3.12
N THR A 151 -16.35 -6.97 -2.55
CA THR A 151 -17.52 -7.57 -3.22
C THR A 151 -18.58 -6.50 -3.55
N TYR A 152 -18.83 -5.58 -2.62
CA TYR A 152 -19.71 -4.45 -2.85
C TYR A 152 -19.20 -3.57 -4.01
N MET A 153 -17.93 -3.19 -3.99
CA MET A 153 -17.32 -2.35 -5.01
C MET A 153 -17.32 -3.01 -6.40
N GLU A 154 -17.03 -4.31 -6.47
CA GLU A 154 -17.06 -5.07 -7.73
C GLU A 154 -18.47 -5.08 -8.33
N ASN A 155 -19.50 -5.34 -7.52
CA ASN A 155 -20.91 -5.33 -7.96
C ASN A 155 -21.40 -3.94 -8.41
N HIS A 156 -20.75 -2.86 -7.96
CA HIS A 156 -21.11 -1.50 -8.34
C HIS A 156 -20.19 -0.90 -9.44
N GLY A 157 -19.33 -1.73 -10.05
CA GLY A 157 -18.45 -1.29 -11.13
C GLY A 157 -17.35 -0.32 -10.69
N LEU A 158 -16.90 -0.42 -9.44
CA LEU A 158 -15.83 0.39 -8.84
C LEU A 158 -14.48 -0.33 -8.82
N VAL A 159 -14.41 -1.54 -9.38
CA VAL A 159 -13.20 -2.33 -9.54
C VAL A 159 -12.84 -2.40 -11.01
N PHE A 160 -11.63 -2.03 -11.38
CA PHE A 160 -11.16 -1.96 -12.76
C PHE A 160 -9.91 -2.81 -12.98
N GLU A 161 -9.82 -3.43 -14.14
CA GLU A 161 -8.67 -4.25 -14.51
C GLU A 161 -7.39 -3.41 -14.68
N LYS A 162 -7.54 -2.17 -15.20
CA LYS A 162 -6.42 -1.25 -15.44
C LYS A 162 -6.70 0.13 -14.85
N THR A 163 -5.62 0.79 -14.42
CA THR A 163 -5.70 2.18 -13.93
C THR A 163 -6.26 3.14 -14.99
N THR A 164 -5.95 2.91 -16.28
CA THR A 164 -6.47 3.72 -17.39
C THR A 164 -8.00 3.70 -17.47
N TYR A 165 -8.63 2.54 -17.32
CA TYR A 165 -10.09 2.41 -17.33
C TYR A 165 -10.74 3.14 -16.15
N ALA A 166 -10.11 3.10 -14.97
CA ALA A 166 -10.58 3.86 -13.83
C ALA A 166 -10.50 5.37 -14.07
N LEU A 167 -9.40 5.85 -14.68
CA LEU A 167 -9.25 7.27 -15.02
C LEU A 167 -10.22 7.73 -16.10
N GLU A 168 -10.46 6.92 -17.13
CA GLU A 168 -11.45 7.18 -18.17
C GLU A 168 -12.87 7.30 -17.56
N SER A 169 -13.20 6.42 -16.59
CA SER A 169 -14.49 6.50 -15.87
C SER A 169 -14.67 7.78 -15.06
N LEU A 170 -13.57 8.48 -14.76
CA LEU A 170 -13.54 9.77 -14.09
C LEU A 170 -13.46 10.96 -15.07
N GLY A 171 -13.49 10.70 -16.39
CA GLY A 171 -13.39 11.73 -17.43
C GLY A 171 -11.98 12.22 -17.72
N ILE A 172 -10.95 11.52 -17.19
CA ILE A 172 -9.55 11.85 -17.46
C ILE A 172 -9.06 11.04 -18.65
N VAL A 173 -8.84 11.72 -19.75
CA VAL A 173 -8.27 11.11 -20.99
C VAL A 173 -6.74 11.19 -20.89
N ASN A 174 -6.06 10.04 -20.84
CA ASN A 174 -4.60 10.01 -21.00
C ASN A 174 -4.24 10.50 -22.41
N LYS A 175 -3.55 11.63 -22.51
CA LYS A 175 -3.01 12.18 -23.78
C LYS A 175 -1.71 11.50 -24.25
N HIS A 176 -1.41 10.30 -23.77
CA HIS A 176 -0.26 9.52 -24.18
C HIS A 176 -0.72 8.20 -24.86
N GLU A 177 -1.06 8.29 -26.12
CA GLU A 177 -0.74 7.34 -27.16
C GLU A 177 0.30 7.93 -28.09
#